data_f92400e2624f98c57bf18bc9484f617c
#
_entry.id   f92400e2624f98c57bf18bc9484f617c
#
_cell.length_a   1.000
_cell.length_b   1.000
_cell.length_c   1.000
_cell.angle_alpha   90.00
_cell.angle_beta   90.00
_cell.angle_gamma   90.00
#
_symmetry.space_group_name_H-M   'P 1'
#
loop_
_entity.id
_entity.type
_entity.pdbx_description
1 polymer ?
#
loop_
_entity_poly.entity_id
_entity_poly.type
_entity_poly.pdbx_seq_one_letter_code
_entity_poly.pdbx_strand_id
1 'polypeptide(L)'
;MNQVKYYFSTTEDGNLSYLVDDLKQNVDKNRQTVANIMEYKNEDLVYMNQVHGNNVQIVDKNSPKIIENCDGIITKEKNLPLMVMVADCIPILFFDEIQGVIAAVHAGRNSTFLKIAQITANKMINELGCNTNNIKVIFGPSIQSCCYEVSDELLAIVKTSF
;
A
#
# COMPACT_ATOMS: atom_id res chain seq x y z
N MET A 1 -19.37 -13.41 -5.38
CA MET A 1 -18.11 -12.67 -5.66
C MET A 1 -17.60 -12.10 -4.35
N ASN A 2 -16.29 -12.12 -4.12
CA ASN A 2 -15.70 -11.45 -2.96
C ASN A 2 -15.75 -9.94 -3.23
N GLN A 3 -16.48 -9.18 -2.42
CA GLN A 3 -16.51 -7.73 -2.53
C GLN A 3 -15.26 -7.15 -1.86
N VAL A 4 -14.44 -6.39 -2.60
CA VAL A 4 -13.30 -5.67 -2.05
C VAL A 4 -13.77 -4.28 -1.63
N LYS A 5 -13.46 -3.91 -0.38
CA LYS A 5 -13.63 -2.55 0.12
C LYS A 5 -12.26 -1.87 0.14
N TYR A 6 -12.20 -0.60 -0.24
CA TYR A 6 -10.99 0.22 -0.11
C TYR A 6 -11.35 1.65 0.26
N TYR A 7 -10.40 2.35 0.84
CA TYR A 7 -10.55 3.72 1.30
C TYR A 7 -9.23 4.49 1.13
N PHE A 8 -9.31 5.70 0.63
CA PHE A 8 -8.22 6.66 0.64
C PHE A 8 -8.57 7.76 1.64
N SER A 9 -7.79 7.85 2.71
CA SER A 9 -7.97 8.89 3.71
C SER A 9 -7.65 10.28 3.15
N THR A 10 -8.25 11.28 3.74
CA THR A 10 -8.05 12.70 3.42
C THR A 10 -7.49 13.43 4.64
N THR A 11 -7.24 14.72 4.51
CA THR A 11 -6.84 15.58 5.63
C THR A 11 -7.89 15.65 6.74
N GLU A 12 -9.15 15.38 6.43
CA GLU A 12 -10.24 15.35 7.41
C GLU A 12 -10.17 14.14 8.36
N ASP A 13 -9.55 13.04 7.90
CA ASP A 13 -9.32 11.84 8.72
C ASP A 13 -8.15 12.00 9.70
N GLY A 14 -7.37 13.07 9.56
CA GLY A 14 -6.19 13.34 10.35
C GLY A 14 -5.00 12.42 10.03
N ASN A 15 -3.96 12.52 10.86
CA ASN A 15 -2.76 11.69 10.69
C ASN A 15 -3.00 10.24 11.15
N LEU A 16 -2.63 9.29 10.30
CA LEU A 16 -2.72 7.84 10.54
C LEU A 16 -1.35 7.20 10.82
N SER A 17 -0.25 7.97 10.75
CA SER A 17 1.11 7.48 10.94
C SER A 17 1.61 7.76 12.35
N TYR A 18 2.26 6.77 12.97
CA TYR A 18 3.03 6.98 14.21
C TYR A 18 4.46 7.47 13.96
N LEU A 19 4.87 7.64 12.70
CA LEU A 19 6.24 8.00 12.32
C LEU A 19 6.43 9.51 12.12
N VAL A 20 5.38 10.30 12.24
CA VAL A 20 5.41 11.76 12.17
C VAL A 20 5.05 12.36 13.52
N ASP A 21 5.43 13.63 13.73
CA ASP A 21 5.21 14.32 15.00
C ASP A 21 3.71 14.56 15.26
N ASP A 22 3.13 13.72 16.08
CA ASP A 22 1.75 13.78 16.54
C ASP A 22 1.58 13.00 17.85
N LEU A 23 0.56 13.33 18.61
CA LEU A 23 0.24 12.57 19.82
C LEU A 23 -0.30 11.18 19.45
N LYS A 24 0.26 10.14 20.04
CA LYS A 24 -0.19 8.75 19.82
C LYS A 24 -1.72 8.61 19.96
N GLN A 25 -2.32 9.32 20.91
CA GLN A 25 -3.77 9.30 21.14
C GLN A 25 -4.58 9.83 19.96
N ASN A 26 -4.05 10.84 19.22
CA ASN A 26 -4.68 11.36 18.02
C ASN A 26 -4.66 10.31 16.90
N VAL A 27 -3.49 9.71 16.69
CA VAL A 27 -3.32 8.66 15.69
C VAL A 27 -4.22 7.45 15.98
N ASP A 28 -4.27 7.01 17.25
CA ASP A 28 -5.15 5.91 17.69
C ASP A 28 -6.63 6.23 17.39
N LYS A 29 -7.08 7.45 17.71
CA LYS A 29 -8.45 7.90 17.43
C LYS A 29 -8.74 7.95 15.93
N ASN A 30 -7.83 8.52 15.13
CA ASN A 30 -7.98 8.63 13.69
C ASN A 30 -8.06 7.23 13.03
N ARG A 31 -7.16 6.32 13.41
CA ARG A 31 -7.20 4.92 12.95
C ARG A 31 -8.49 4.21 13.35
N GLN A 32 -8.99 4.44 14.56
CA GLN A 32 -10.26 3.86 14.99
C GLN A 32 -11.44 4.40 14.18
N THR A 33 -11.41 5.69 13.80
CA THR A 33 -12.43 6.28 12.92
C THR A 33 -12.45 5.60 11.55
N VAL A 34 -11.28 5.43 10.91
CA VAL A 34 -11.17 4.72 9.62
C VAL A 34 -11.58 3.25 9.76
N ALA A 35 -11.20 2.60 10.86
CA ALA A 35 -11.60 1.22 11.13
C ALA A 35 -13.13 1.06 11.22
N ASN A 36 -13.82 2.02 11.85
CA ASN A 36 -15.29 2.05 11.92
C ASN A 36 -15.94 2.27 10.55
N ILE A 37 -15.39 3.20 9.72
CA ILE A 37 -15.87 3.46 8.36
C ILE A 37 -15.74 2.20 7.48
N MET A 38 -14.63 1.51 7.60
CA MET A 38 -14.29 0.34 6.80
C MET A 38 -14.79 -0.99 7.40
N GLU A 39 -15.38 -0.94 8.61
CA GLU A 39 -15.95 -2.09 9.32
C GLU A 39 -14.94 -3.21 9.62
N TYR A 40 -13.74 -2.82 10.07
CA TYR A 40 -12.73 -3.77 10.57
C TYR A 40 -12.32 -3.46 12.01
N LYS A 41 -11.68 -4.41 12.68
CA LYS A 41 -11.11 -4.19 14.00
C LYS A 41 -9.70 -3.62 13.86
N ASN A 42 -9.44 -2.46 14.48
CA ASN A 42 -8.14 -1.79 14.37
C ASN A 42 -6.94 -2.69 14.77
N GLU A 43 -7.16 -3.64 15.68
CA GLU A 43 -6.18 -4.65 16.09
C GLU A 43 -5.83 -5.67 14.99
N ASP A 44 -6.68 -5.81 13.98
CA ASP A 44 -6.45 -6.74 12.85
C ASP A 44 -5.66 -6.08 11.72
N LEU A 45 -5.51 -4.76 11.73
CA LEU A 45 -4.83 -4.00 10.67
C LEU A 45 -3.36 -4.41 10.52
N VAL A 46 -2.99 -4.80 9.31
CA VAL A 46 -1.60 -5.08 8.92
C VAL A 46 -1.07 -3.95 8.07
N TYR A 47 0.10 -3.43 8.40
CA TYR A 47 0.77 -2.35 7.68
C TYR A 47 2.29 -2.53 7.67
N MET A 48 3.00 -1.66 6.98
CA MET A 48 4.42 -1.80 6.73
C MET A 48 5.24 -0.73 7.44
N ASN A 49 6.44 -1.10 7.89
CA ASN A 49 7.54 -0.17 8.11
C ASN A 49 8.26 0.02 6.77
N GLN A 50 7.81 1.04 6.01
CA GLN A 50 8.19 1.29 4.64
C GLN A 50 9.60 1.89 4.54
N VAL A 51 10.41 1.40 3.62
CA VAL A 51 11.82 1.78 3.45
C VAL A 51 12.16 2.27 2.04
N HIS A 52 11.14 2.52 1.21
CA HIS A 52 11.28 2.92 -0.20
C HIS A 52 12.05 1.88 -1.02
N GLY A 53 11.91 0.60 -0.67
CA GLY A 53 12.48 -0.55 -1.35
C GLY A 53 11.49 -1.21 -2.32
N ASN A 54 11.72 -2.48 -2.63
CA ASN A 54 10.83 -3.28 -3.48
C ASN A 54 10.49 -4.64 -2.85
N ASN A 55 10.70 -4.79 -1.54
CA ASN A 55 10.31 -6.00 -0.85
C ASN A 55 8.79 -6.05 -0.73
N VAL A 56 8.21 -7.16 -1.18
CA VAL A 56 6.77 -7.45 -1.14
C VAL A 56 6.56 -8.77 -0.42
N GLN A 57 5.73 -8.77 0.62
CA GLN A 57 5.47 -9.96 1.44
C GLN A 57 4.01 -10.41 1.36
N ILE A 58 3.80 -11.72 1.38
CA ILE A 58 2.48 -12.31 1.56
C ILE A 58 2.24 -12.46 3.06
N VAL A 59 1.11 -11.97 3.53
CA VAL A 59 0.72 -11.93 4.94
C VAL A 59 -0.59 -12.66 5.18
N ASP A 60 -0.74 -13.19 6.38
CA ASP A 60 -1.91 -13.89 6.87
C ASP A 60 -2.29 -13.40 8.30
N LYS A 61 -3.29 -14.05 8.91
CA LYS A 61 -3.76 -13.72 10.27
C LYS A 61 -2.71 -13.94 11.37
N ASN A 62 -1.69 -14.75 11.12
CA ASN A 62 -0.62 -15.06 12.07
C ASN A 62 0.59 -14.13 11.87
N SER A 63 0.60 -13.36 10.81
CA SER A 63 1.67 -12.41 10.52
C SER A 63 1.71 -11.27 11.55
N PRO A 64 2.89 -10.71 11.85
CA PRO A 64 2.99 -9.49 12.64
C PRO A 64 2.10 -8.37 12.08
N LYS A 65 1.61 -7.48 12.94
CA LYS A 65 0.79 -6.34 12.49
C LYS A 65 1.62 -5.27 11.78
N ILE A 66 2.91 -5.21 12.07
CA ILE A 66 3.87 -4.36 11.37
C ILE A 66 4.85 -5.28 10.63
N ILE A 67 4.91 -5.11 9.31
CA ILE A 67 5.83 -5.85 8.45
C ILE A 67 7.06 -4.99 8.23
N GLU A 68 8.19 -5.44 8.75
CA GLU A 68 9.44 -4.70 8.70
C GLU A 68 10.10 -4.73 7.32
N ASN A 69 10.77 -3.62 6.95
CA ASN A 69 11.57 -3.49 5.71
C ASN A 69 10.78 -3.90 4.46
N CYS A 70 9.55 -3.43 4.34
CA CYS A 70 8.61 -3.88 3.33
C CYS A 70 7.87 -2.69 2.74
N ASP A 71 7.66 -2.68 1.44
CA ASP A 71 6.95 -1.63 0.72
C ASP A 71 5.73 -2.16 -0.05
N GLY A 72 5.43 -3.46 0.08
CA GLY A 72 4.22 -4.08 -0.45
C GLY A 72 3.79 -5.28 0.38
N ILE A 73 2.50 -5.39 0.65
CA ILE A 73 1.90 -6.54 1.33
C ILE A 73 0.72 -7.07 0.54
N ILE A 74 0.61 -8.40 0.50
CA ILE A 74 -0.42 -9.13 -0.25
C ILE A 74 -1.10 -10.10 0.71
N THR A 75 -2.41 -10.28 0.60
CA THR A 75 -3.10 -11.33 1.35
C THR A 75 -4.22 -11.99 0.54
N LYS A 76 -4.50 -13.25 0.88
CA LYS A 76 -5.68 -14.02 0.46
C LYS A 76 -6.66 -14.23 1.62
N GLU A 77 -6.27 -13.75 2.81
CA GLU A 77 -7.10 -13.88 4.00
C GLU A 77 -8.30 -12.94 3.96
N LYS A 78 -9.48 -13.51 4.19
CA LYS A 78 -10.71 -12.73 4.32
C LYS A 78 -10.71 -11.92 5.62
N ASN A 79 -11.19 -10.69 5.52
CA ASN A 79 -11.31 -9.76 6.64
C ASN A 79 -9.97 -9.42 7.31
N LEU A 80 -8.86 -9.50 6.56
CA LEU A 80 -7.57 -8.99 6.98
C LEU A 80 -7.34 -7.63 6.31
N PRO A 81 -7.48 -6.52 7.04
CA PRO A 81 -7.27 -5.19 6.47
C PRO A 81 -5.78 -4.92 6.27
N LEU A 82 -5.44 -4.35 5.12
CA LEU A 82 -4.10 -3.91 4.77
C LEU A 82 -4.06 -2.39 4.69
N MET A 83 -2.97 -1.77 5.15
CA MET A 83 -2.76 -0.34 5.02
C MET A 83 -1.38 -0.03 4.42
N VAL A 84 -1.36 0.92 3.50
CA VAL A 84 -0.17 1.62 3.03
C VAL A 84 -0.27 3.09 3.42
N MET A 85 0.82 3.68 3.89
CA MET A 85 0.88 5.08 4.29
C MET A 85 1.72 5.86 3.30
N VAL A 86 1.22 7.00 2.86
CA VAL A 86 1.91 7.88 1.92
C VAL A 86 1.72 9.35 2.32
N ALA A 87 2.74 10.14 1.99
CA ALA A 87 2.68 11.59 1.84
C ALA A 87 3.51 11.86 0.59
N ASP A 88 2.86 12.19 -0.53
CA ASP A 88 3.42 12.40 -1.87
C ASP A 88 3.61 11.14 -2.73
N CYS A 89 4.16 10.04 -2.18
CA CYS A 89 4.36 8.78 -2.90
C CYS A 89 3.04 8.17 -3.40
N ILE A 90 3.11 7.27 -4.36
CA ILE A 90 1.92 6.65 -4.98
C ILE A 90 1.49 5.44 -4.14
N PRO A 91 0.30 5.45 -3.52
CA PRO A 91 -0.29 4.23 -2.98
C PRO A 91 -0.92 3.44 -4.12
N ILE A 92 -0.57 2.16 -4.27
CA ILE A 92 -1.15 1.30 -5.29
C ILE A 92 -1.90 0.17 -4.59
N LEU A 93 -3.17 -0.02 -4.95
CA LEU A 93 -3.99 -1.12 -4.50
C LEU A 93 -4.19 -2.10 -5.66
N PHE A 94 -3.95 -3.38 -5.40
CA PHE A 94 -4.24 -4.46 -6.34
C PHE A 94 -5.30 -5.37 -5.74
N PHE A 95 -6.17 -5.92 -6.60
CA PHE A 95 -7.10 -6.95 -6.16
C PHE A 95 -7.55 -7.85 -7.31
N ASP A 96 -7.78 -9.13 -6.97
CA ASP A 96 -8.42 -10.13 -7.80
C ASP A 96 -9.63 -10.67 -7.03
N GLU A 97 -10.84 -10.25 -7.43
CA GLU A 97 -12.09 -10.65 -6.75
C GLU A 97 -12.40 -12.14 -6.93
N ILE A 98 -11.88 -12.78 -7.99
CA ILE A 98 -12.10 -14.20 -8.26
C ILE A 98 -11.27 -15.02 -7.29
N GLN A 99 -9.98 -14.70 -7.15
CA GLN A 99 -9.08 -15.38 -6.23
C GLN A 99 -9.22 -14.91 -4.78
N GLY A 100 -9.87 -13.75 -4.55
CA GLY A 100 -9.99 -13.14 -3.23
C GLY A 100 -8.66 -12.62 -2.70
N VAL A 101 -7.80 -12.12 -3.58
CA VAL A 101 -6.47 -11.60 -3.24
C VAL A 101 -6.50 -10.08 -3.28
N ILE A 102 -5.90 -9.43 -2.28
CA ILE A 102 -5.69 -7.98 -2.23
C ILE A 102 -4.23 -7.66 -1.93
N ALA A 103 -3.78 -6.48 -2.37
CA ALA A 103 -2.47 -5.96 -2.01
C ALA A 103 -2.50 -4.44 -1.80
N ALA A 104 -1.63 -3.98 -0.89
CA ALA A 104 -1.38 -2.57 -0.64
C ALA A 104 0.12 -2.31 -0.81
N VAL A 105 0.48 -1.33 -1.65
CA VAL A 105 1.86 -1.12 -2.12
C VAL A 105 2.22 0.35 -2.03
N HIS A 106 3.39 0.63 -1.48
CA HIS A 106 4.03 1.93 -1.45
C HIS A 106 4.97 2.08 -2.64
N ALA A 107 4.56 2.80 -3.65
CA ALA A 107 5.39 3.11 -4.81
C ALA A 107 5.99 4.52 -4.69
N GLY A 108 7.00 4.65 -3.84
CA GLY A 108 7.89 5.81 -3.83
C GLY A 108 8.76 5.83 -5.09
N ARG A 109 9.51 6.91 -5.31
CA ARG A 109 10.41 7.05 -6.47
C ARG A 109 11.34 5.84 -6.65
N ASN A 110 12.08 5.49 -5.60
CA ASN A 110 13.01 4.37 -5.64
C ASN A 110 12.28 3.03 -5.86
N SER A 111 11.20 2.80 -5.14
CA SER A 111 10.38 1.58 -5.28
C SER A 111 9.83 1.43 -6.71
N THR A 112 9.48 2.55 -7.36
CA THR A 112 9.02 2.57 -8.76
C THR A 112 10.15 2.17 -9.71
N PHE A 113 11.36 2.69 -9.54
CA PHE A 113 12.52 2.29 -10.34
C PHE A 113 12.89 0.82 -10.13
N LEU A 114 12.73 0.32 -8.92
CA LEU A 114 12.88 -1.09 -8.58
C LEU A 114 11.69 -1.96 -8.99
N LYS A 115 10.70 -1.38 -9.70
CA LYS A 115 9.54 -2.07 -10.32
C LYS A 115 8.64 -2.80 -9.32
N ILE A 116 8.40 -2.20 -8.15
CA ILE A 116 7.61 -2.82 -7.09
C ILE A 116 6.21 -3.24 -7.54
N ALA A 117 5.54 -2.46 -8.40
CA ALA A 117 4.23 -2.81 -8.94
C ALA A 117 4.26 -4.11 -9.76
N GLN A 118 5.29 -4.29 -10.60
CA GLN A 118 5.49 -5.51 -11.38
C GLN A 118 5.79 -6.71 -10.47
N ILE A 119 6.64 -6.51 -9.45
CA ILE A 119 6.96 -7.55 -8.46
C ILE A 119 5.69 -8.00 -7.75
N THR A 120 4.85 -7.06 -7.32
CA THR A 120 3.57 -7.36 -6.67
C THR A 120 2.65 -8.17 -7.57
N ALA A 121 2.44 -7.73 -8.81
CA ALA A 121 1.60 -8.45 -9.77
C ALA A 121 2.12 -9.87 -10.03
N ASN A 122 3.43 -10.02 -10.22
CA ASN A 122 4.06 -11.32 -10.42
C ASN A 122 3.87 -12.26 -9.22
N LYS A 123 4.00 -11.76 -7.98
CA LYS A 123 3.72 -12.56 -6.79
C LYS A 123 2.25 -13.00 -6.71
N MET A 124 1.32 -12.10 -7.01
CA MET A 124 -0.11 -12.44 -7.05
C MET A 124 -0.38 -13.56 -8.06
N ILE A 125 0.25 -13.51 -9.23
CA ILE A 125 0.08 -14.52 -10.29
C ILE A 125 0.75 -15.84 -9.90
N ASN A 126 2.04 -15.80 -9.58
CA ASN A 126 2.87 -17.00 -9.45
C ASN A 126 2.65 -17.74 -8.13
N GLU A 127 2.35 -17.02 -7.04
CA GLU A 127 2.27 -17.59 -5.69
C GLU A 127 0.82 -17.73 -5.19
N LEU A 128 -0.12 -16.92 -5.71
CA LEU A 128 -1.51 -16.92 -5.24
C LEU A 128 -2.53 -17.29 -6.33
N GLY A 129 -2.06 -17.60 -7.55
CA GLY A 129 -2.87 -18.12 -8.63
C GLY A 129 -3.79 -17.09 -9.28
N CYS A 130 -3.50 -15.79 -9.15
CA CYS A 130 -4.24 -14.74 -9.82
C CYS A 130 -4.02 -14.79 -11.33
N ASN A 131 -5.04 -14.37 -12.09
CA ASN A 131 -4.92 -14.22 -13.54
C ASN A 131 -4.73 -12.74 -13.88
N THR A 132 -3.79 -12.42 -14.76
CA THR A 132 -3.51 -11.05 -15.20
C THR A 132 -4.77 -10.31 -15.64
N ASN A 133 -5.70 -11.00 -16.32
CA ASN A 133 -6.95 -10.39 -16.80
C ASN A 133 -7.95 -10.04 -15.69
N ASN A 134 -7.77 -10.60 -14.49
CA ASN A 134 -8.65 -10.40 -13.35
C ASN A 134 -8.08 -9.42 -12.32
N ILE A 135 -6.76 -9.16 -12.38
CA ILE A 135 -6.12 -8.21 -11.47
C ILE A 135 -6.54 -6.80 -11.86
N LYS A 136 -7.18 -6.14 -10.92
CA LYS A 136 -7.51 -4.71 -10.99
C LYS A 136 -6.49 -3.92 -10.17
N VAL A 137 -6.14 -2.73 -10.65
CA VAL A 137 -5.15 -1.85 -10.02
C VAL A 137 -5.75 -0.47 -9.87
N ILE A 138 -5.62 0.10 -8.67
CA ILE A 138 -6.04 1.47 -8.36
C ILE A 138 -4.82 2.25 -7.87
N PHE A 139 -4.55 3.38 -8.49
CA PHE A 139 -3.59 4.36 -8.02
C PHE A 139 -4.32 5.40 -7.16
N GLY A 140 -3.87 5.58 -5.93
CA GLY A 140 -4.42 6.59 -5.05
C GLY A 140 -3.82 7.98 -5.30
N PRO A 141 -4.29 8.99 -4.54
CA PRO A 141 -3.76 10.35 -4.61
C PRO A 141 -2.25 10.37 -4.35
N SER A 142 -1.52 11.16 -5.13
CA SER A 142 -0.08 11.32 -5.03
C SER A 142 0.36 12.66 -5.58
N ILE A 143 1.60 13.07 -5.31
CA ILE A 143 2.19 14.27 -5.90
C ILE A 143 2.22 14.15 -7.43
N GLN A 144 1.91 15.24 -8.12
CA GLN A 144 1.84 15.29 -9.57
C GLN A 144 2.98 16.14 -10.15
N SER A 145 3.17 16.06 -11.47
CA SER A 145 4.23 16.77 -12.17
C SER A 145 4.21 18.30 -11.99
N CYS A 146 3.07 18.88 -11.65
CA CYS A 146 2.95 20.32 -11.37
C CYS A 146 3.64 20.76 -10.07
N CYS A 147 3.93 19.80 -9.16
CA CYS A 147 4.43 20.09 -7.81
C CYS A 147 5.69 19.29 -7.45
N TYR A 148 6.06 18.29 -8.27
CA TYR A 148 7.20 17.42 -8.03
C TYR A 148 8.43 17.90 -8.79
N GLU A 149 9.18 18.80 -8.17
CA GLU A 149 10.45 19.26 -8.72
C GLU A 149 11.55 18.20 -8.55
N VAL A 150 12.34 17.99 -9.61
CA VAL A 150 13.45 17.03 -9.63
C VAL A 150 14.69 17.66 -10.23
N SER A 151 15.89 17.19 -9.83
CA SER A 151 17.16 17.63 -10.39
C SER A 151 17.42 17.02 -11.78
N ASP A 152 18.28 17.68 -12.57
CA ASP A 152 18.72 17.15 -13.87
C ASP A 152 19.40 15.78 -13.76
N GLU A 153 20.11 15.52 -12.67
CA GLU A 153 20.73 14.23 -12.40
C GLU A 153 19.68 13.12 -12.26
N LEU A 154 18.60 13.41 -11.52
CA LEU A 154 17.50 12.47 -11.40
C LEU A 154 16.80 12.24 -12.74
N LEU A 155 16.62 13.30 -13.54
CA LEU A 155 16.04 13.17 -14.87
C LEU A 155 16.90 12.29 -15.79
N ALA A 156 18.22 12.36 -15.68
CA ALA A 156 19.15 11.49 -16.41
C ALA A 156 18.97 10.00 -16.00
N ILE A 157 18.81 9.73 -14.69
CA ILE A 157 18.53 8.38 -14.18
C ILE A 157 17.19 7.84 -14.75
N VAL A 158 16.14 8.65 -14.74
CA VAL A 158 14.84 8.26 -15.31
C VAL A 158 14.96 7.82 -16.76
N LYS A 159 15.64 8.62 -17.59
CA LYS A 159 15.83 8.34 -19.04
C LYS A 159 16.59 7.04 -19.32
N THR A 160 17.37 6.55 -18.35
CA THR A 160 18.13 5.30 -18.49
C THR A 160 17.43 4.09 -17.86
N SER A 161 16.40 4.32 -17.05
CA SER A 161 15.68 3.28 -16.30
C SER A 161 14.41 2.79 -16.99
N PHE A 162 13.87 3.56 -17.97
CA PHE A 162 12.59 3.30 -18.65
C PHE A 162 12.66 3.43 -20.18
#